data_8336b4634ce133dca56ea6239f31247f
#
_entry.id   8336b4634ce133dca56ea6239f31247f
#
_cell.length_a   1.000
_cell.length_b   1.000
_cell.length_c   1.000
_cell.angle_alpha   90.00
_cell.angle_beta   90.00
_cell.angle_gamma   90.00
#
_symmetry.space_group_name_H-M   'P 1'
#
loop_
_entity.id
_entity.type
_entity.pdbx_description
1 polymer ?
#
loop_
_entity_poly.entity_id
_entity_poly.type
_entity_poly.pdbx_seq_one_letter_code
_entity_poly.pdbx_strand_id
1 'polypeptide(L)'
;MIQRQLQDVIESRMFAGKAIILIGARQVGKSTLFKMILGKHDEPILSLNCDEPEVIQMLSQINSAELKLLIGHHRIVVIDEAQRVENIGMVLKRITDNFPDVQLLVTGSSSFELQNKLNEPLTGRKFEYHLFPVSTGELLKSQGLLGVKQTLENRLIYGSYPDVINHAADAKELLYNLANSYLYKDLLNLESV
;
A
#
# COMPACT_ATOMS: atom_id res chain seq x y z
N MET A 1 12.79 3.23 -13.19
CA MET A 1 11.61 3.03 -12.32
C MET A 1 10.46 3.82 -12.93
N ILE A 2 9.25 3.24 -13.00
CA ILE A 2 8.07 3.88 -13.62
C ILE A 2 7.40 4.78 -12.61
N GLN A 3 7.28 6.08 -12.94
CA GLN A 3 6.56 7.03 -12.10
C GLN A 3 5.06 6.74 -12.15
N ARG A 4 4.43 6.61 -10.97
CA ARG A 4 3.00 6.32 -10.85
C ARG A 4 2.20 7.60 -10.85
N GLN A 5 1.06 7.61 -11.54
CA GLN A 5 0.17 8.79 -11.58
C GLN A 5 -0.39 9.16 -10.20
N LEU A 6 -0.59 8.17 -9.34
CA LEU A 6 -1.05 8.39 -7.96
C LEU A 6 -0.03 9.12 -7.08
N GLN A 7 1.25 9.16 -7.46
CA GLN A 7 2.29 9.81 -6.66
C GLN A 7 1.97 11.28 -6.41
N ASP A 8 1.72 12.04 -7.48
CA ASP A 8 1.46 13.48 -7.39
C ASP A 8 0.14 13.75 -6.62
N VAL A 9 -0.86 12.88 -6.79
CA VAL A 9 -2.13 12.97 -6.07
C VAL A 9 -1.93 12.75 -4.56
N ILE A 10 -1.18 11.73 -4.16
CA ILE A 10 -0.90 11.44 -2.76
C ILE A 10 -0.06 12.56 -2.15
N GLU A 11 1.02 13.00 -2.83
CA GLU A 11 1.86 14.11 -2.38
C GLU A 11 1.06 15.38 -2.10
N SER A 12 0.10 15.72 -2.96
CA SER A 12 -0.78 16.89 -2.77
C SER A 12 -1.72 16.78 -1.55
N ARG A 13 -1.88 15.58 -0.98
CA ARG A 13 -2.74 15.31 0.18
C ARG A 13 -1.98 15.04 1.47
N MET A 14 -0.66 15.01 1.40
CA MET A 14 0.16 14.88 2.61
C MET A 14 -0.13 16.01 3.60
N PHE A 15 -0.14 15.66 4.87
CA PHE A 15 -0.39 16.59 6.00
C PHE A 15 -1.73 17.35 5.96
N ALA A 16 -2.73 16.80 5.25
CA ALA A 16 -4.10 17.36 5.21
C ALA A 16 -4.98 16.91 6.40
N GLY A 17 -4.39 16.43 7.49
CA GLY A 17 -5.08 15.99 8.70
C GLY A 17 -5.89 14.67 8.53
N LYS A 18 -5.60 13.89 7.50
CA LYS A 18 -6.25 12.61 7.22
C LYS A 18 -5.25 11.52 6.94
N ALA A 19 -5.60 10.29 7.30
CA ALA A 19 -4.85 9.12 6.89
C ALA A 19 -4.92 8.92 5.37
N ILE A 20 -3.82 8.48 4.77
CA ILE A 20 -3.77 8.07 3.37
C ILE A 20 -3.69 6.56 3.33
N ILE A 21 -4.71 5.93 2.76
CA ILE A 21 -4.84 4.47 2.63
C ILE A 21 -4.59 4.10 1.18
N LEU A 22 -3.60 3.27 0.94
CA LEU A 22 -3.26 2.77 -0.39
C LEU A 22 -3.58 1.28 -0.49
N ILE A 23 -4.65 0.95 -1.19
CA ILE A 23 -5.12 -0.40 -1.41
C ILE A 23 -4.71 -0.88 -2.81
N GLY A 24 -4.40 -2.14 -2.95
CA GLY A 24 -4.09 -2.72 -4.25
C GLY A 24 -3.54 -4.13 -4.13
N ALA A 25 -3.57 -4.87 -5.22
CA ALA A 25 -3.06 -6.23 -5.27
C ALA A 25 -1.62 -6.30 -4.74
N ARG A 26 -1.23 -7.47 -4.28
CA ARG A 26 0.16 -7.67 -3.86
C ARG A 26 1.10 -7.46 -5.05
N GLN A 27 2.36 -7.06 -4.80
CA GLN A 27 3.39 -6.80 -5.81
C GLN A 27 3.03 -5.73 -6.87
N VAL A 28 1.92 -4.99 -6.68
CA VAL A 28 1.54 -3.88 -7.58
C VAL A 28 2.40 -2.62 -7.36
N GLY A 29 3.22 -2.60 -6.29
CA GLY A 29 4.18 -1.53 -6.01
C GLY A 29 3.72 -0.51 -4.96
N LYS A 30 2.82 -0.88 -4.00
CA LYS A 30 2.34 0.02 -2.93
C LYS A 30 3.48 0.56 -2.06
N SER A 31 4.27 -0.32 -1.46
CA SER A 31 5.39 0.06 -0.59
C SER A 31 6.48 0.81 -1.37
N THR A 32 6.68 0.47 -2.66
CA THR A 32 7.59 1.20 -3.54
C THR A 32 7.11 2.63 -3.78
N LEU A 33 5.81 2.83 -4.03
CA LEU A 33 5.23 4.15 -4.22
C LEU A 33 5.41 5.03 -2.96
N PHE A 34 5.13 4.48 -1.77
CA PHE A 34 5.36 5.21 -0.53
C PHE A 34 6.85 5.52 -0.31
N LYS A 35 7.77 4.59 -0.58
CA LYS A 35 9.21 4.87 -0.51
C LYS A 35 9.64 6.02 -1.43
N MET A 36 9.07 6.11 -2.63
CA MET A 36 9.35 7.22 -3.56
C MET A 36 8.82 8.57 -3.04
N ILE A 37 7.63 8.58 -2.45
CA ILE A 37 7.06 9.78 -1.84
C ILE A 37 7.92 10.20 -0.64
N LEU A 38 8.19 9.27 0.27
CA LEU A 38 8.95 9.51 1.49
C LEU A 38 10.39 9.96 1.24
N GLY A 39 11.01 9.52 0.14
CA GLY A 39 12.34 9.97 -0.27
C GLY A 39 12.46 11.46 -0.60
N LYS A 40 11.32 12.19 -0.65
CA LYS A 40 11.27 13.65 -0.85
C LYS A 40 11.05 14.42 0.47
N HIS A 41 10.92 13.72 1.58
CA HIS A 41 10.60 14.26 2.89
C HIS A 41 11.75 14.02 3.86
N ASP A 42 12.14 15.05 4.61
CA ASP A 42 13.20 15.00 5.64
C ASP A 42 12.64 14.75 7.04
N GLU A 43 11.31 14.63 7.18
CA GLU A 43 10.65 14.40 8.45
C GLU A 43 10.98 13.01 9.03
N PRO A 44 11.07 12.89 10.37
CA PRO A 44 11.26 11.59 11.02
C PRO A 44 10.12 10.63 10.70
N ILE A 45 10.48 9.42 10.24
CA ILE A 45 9.53 8.39 9.79
C ILE A 45 9.57 7.22 10.75
N LEU A 46 8.41 6.79 11.24
CA LEU A 46 8.18 5.51 11.89
C LEU A 46 7.57 4.53 10.89
N SER A 47 8.25 3.43 10.61
CA SER A 47 7.77 2.39 9.70
C SER A 47 7.45 1.11 10.46
N LEU A 48 6.21 0.65 10.34
CA LEU A 48 5.66 -0.54 10.99
C LEU A 48 5.22 -1.52 9.91
N ASN A 49 5.90 -2.67 9.82
CA ASN A 49 5.56 -3.72 8.88
C ASN A 49 4.73 -4.80 9.58
N CYS A 50 3.45 -4.92 9.22
CA CYS A 50 2.57 -5.94 9.78
C CYS A 50 2.79 -7.35 9.20
N ASP A 51 3.85 -7.61 8.42
CA ASP A 51 4.33 -8.96 8.17
C ASP A 51 5.10 -9.52 9.38
N GLU A 52 5.55 -8.66 10.30
CA GLU A 52 6.28 -9.01 11.51
C GLU A 52 5.29 -9.34 12.65
N PRO A 53 5.33 -10.54 13.24
CA PRO A 53 4.41 -10.95 14.31
C PRO A 53 4.43 -10.01 15.52
N GLU A 54 5.59 -9.49 15.88
CA GLU A 54 5.79 -8.58 17.00
C GLU A 54 5.04 -7.25 16.77
N VAL A 55 5.05 -6.75 15.53
CA VAL A 55 4.31 -5.53 15.15
C VAL A 55 2.80 -5.77 15.20
N ILE A 56 2.34 -6.93 14.72
CA ILE A 56 0.92 -7.30 14.80
C ILE A 56 0.49 -7.35 16.27
N GLN A 57 1.22 -8.07 17.11
CA GLN A 57 0.89 -8.22 18.53
C GLN A 57 0.87 -6.86 19.24
N MET A 58 1.90 -6.03 19.01
CA MET A 58 1.99 -4.69 19.57
C MET A 58 0.79 -3.84 19.17
N LEU A 59 0.49 -3.73 17.88
CA LEU A 59 -0.61 -2.89 17.39
C LEU A 59 -1.98 -3.39 17.82
N SER A 60 -2.19 -4.70 17.96
CA SER A 60 -3.46 -5.28 18.38
C SER A 60 -3.83 -4.95 19.82
N GLN A 61 -2.84 -4.72 20.68
CA GLN A 61 -3.03 -4.49 22.13
C GLN A 61 -2.71 -3.06 22.57
N ILE A 62 -2.15 -2.23 21.68
CA ILE A 62 -1.63 -0.91 22.01
C ILE A 62 -2.70 0.03 22.58
N ASN A 63 -2.42 0.62 23.73
CA ASN A 63 -3.25 1.67 24.32
C ASN A 63 -2.77 3.07 23.87
N SER A 64 -3.52 4.11 24.25
CA SER A 64 -3.21 5.49 23.81
C SER A 64 -1.89 6.04 24.40
N ALA A 65 -1.49 5.61 25.58
CA ALA A 65 -0.22 6.06 26.19
C ALA A 65 0.98 5.41 25.51
N GLU A 66 0.89 4.11 25.23
CA GLU A 66 1.89 3.36 24.47
C GLU A 66 2.01 3.88 23.04
N LEU A 67 0.87 4.20 22.41
CA LEU A 67 0.85 4.78 21.07
C LEU A 67 1.56 6.13 21.03
N LYS A 68 1.41 6.97 22.07
CA LYS A 68 2.13 8.24 22.21
C LYS A 68 3.62 8.03 22.34
N LEU A 69 4.07 7.03 23.09
CA LEU A 69 5.47 6.67 23.23
C LEU A 69 6.04 6.13 21.91
N LEU A 70 5.30 5.28 21.22
CA LEU A 70 5.71 4.70 19.95
C LEU A 70 5.88 5.76 18.85
N ILE A 71 4.89 6.65 18.71
CA ILE A 71 4.96 7.75 17.73
C ILE A 71 6.06 8.75 18.10
N GLY A 72 6.20 9.09 19.39
CA GLY A 72 7.25 9.95 19.89
C GLY A 72 7.38 11.26 19.10
N HIS A 73 8.52 11.46 18.45
CA HIS A 73 8.84 12.66 17.65
C HIS A 73 8.63 12.49 16.14
N HIS A 74 8.13 11.31 15.71
CA HIS A 74 7.93 11.04 14.29
C HIS A 74 6.77 11.87 13.72
N ARG A 75 6.98 12.40 12.53
CA ARG A 75 6.00 13.22 11.80
C ARG A 75 5.26 12.41 10.74
N ILE A 76 5.81 11.29 10.35
CA ILE A 76 5.19 10.36 9.40
C ILE A 76 5.18 8.97 10.03
N VAL A 77 4.03 8.32 10.00
CA VAL A 77 3.84 6.93 10.42
C VAL A 77 3.39 6.12 9.21
N VAL A 78 4.13 5.08 8.88
CA VAL A 78 3.82 4.13 7.80
C VAL A 78 3.43 2.80 8.42
N ILE A 79 2.28 2.27 8.05
CA ILE A 79 1.84 0.93 8.44
C ILE A 79 1.63 0.12 7.16
N ASP A 80 2.51 -0.84 6.93
CA ASP A 80 2.46 -1.72 5.75
C ASP A 80 1.71 -3.02 6.08
N GLU A 81 0.94 -3.56 5.11
CA GLU A 81 0.12 -4.78 5.20
C GLU A 81 -0.86 -4.78 6.41
N ALA A 82 -1.50 -3.62 6.64
CA ALA A 82 -2.34 -3.32 7.80
C ALA A 82 -3.52 -4.30 8.02
N GLN A 83 -3.99 -5.00 6.98
CA GLN A 83 -5.09 -5.98 7.10
C GLN A 83 -4.77 -7.14 8.05
N ARG A 84 -3.49 -7.38 8.35
CA ARG A 84 -3.07 -8.44 9.27
C ARG A 84 -3.40 -8.15 10.74
N VAL A 85 -3.60 -6.88 11.07
CA VAL A 85 -4.00 -6.47 12.43
C VAL A 85 -5.52 -6.50 12.54
N GLU A 86 -6.04 -7.21 13.54
CA GLU A 86 -7.48 -7.44 13.68
C GLU A 86 -8.28 -6.14 13.88
N ASN A 87 -7.86 -5.30 14.81
CA ASN A 87 -8.54 -4.06 15.19
C ASN A 87 -7.88 -2.81 14.58
N ILE A 88 -7.27 -2.94 13.41
CA ILE A 88 -6.47 -1.86 12.81
C ILE A 88 -7.25 -0.54 12.67
N GLY A 89 -8.51 -0.59 12.29
CA GLY A 89 -9.33 0.61 12.12
C GLY A 89 -9.39 1.48 13.38
N MET A 90 -9.48 0.86 14.57
CA MET A 90 -9.47 1.58 15.83
C MET A 90 -8.11 2.17 16.18
N VAL A 91 -7.03 1.49 15.82
CA VAL A 91 -5.66 2.01 15.99
C VAL A 91 -5.45 3.23 15.10
N LEU A 92 -5.79 3.12 13.80
CA LEU A 92 -5.67 4.22 12.86
C LEU A 92 -6.53 5.43 13.26
N LYS A 93 -7.75 5.18 13.73
CA LYS A 93 -8.62 6.24 14.26
C LYS A 93 -7.96 6.97 15.43
N ARG A 94 -7.40 6.24 16.41
CA ARG A 94 -6.71 6.86 17.55
C ARG A 94 -5.51 7.70 17.09
N ILE A 95 -4.74 7.22 16.11
CA ILE A 95 -3.62 8.00 15.55
C ILE A 95 -4.16 9.29 14.93
N THR A 96 -5.16 9.19 14.06
CA THR A 96 -5.70 10.35 13.32
C THR A 96 -6.35 11.38 14.25
N ASP A 97 -7.06 10.93 15.30
CA ASP A 97 -7.77 11.82 16.21
C ASP A 97 -6.83 12.47 17.26
N ASN A 98 -5.78 11.76 17.72
CA ASN A 98 -4.91 12.24 18.79
C ASN A 98 -3.60 12.88 18.30
N PHE A 99 -3.23 12.67 17.04
CA PHE A 99 -1.97 13.16 16.46
C PHE A 99 -2.22 13.87 15.10
N PRO A 100 -2.93 15.00 15.10
CA PRO A 100 -3.35 15.68 13.86
C PRO A 100 -2.17 16.18 13.00
N ASP A 101 -1.01 16.37 13.62
CA ASP A 101 0.22 16.79 12.95
C ASP A 101 1.03 15.64 12.36
N VAL A 102 0.61 14.40 12.59
CA VAL A 102 1.27 13.19 12.08
C VAL A 102 0.58 12.72 10.81
N GLN A 103 1.35 12.61 9.73
CA GLN A 103 0.86 11.99 8.51
C GLN A 103 0.86 10.48 8.65
N LEU A 104 -0.32 9.88 8.57
CA LEU A 104 -0.49 8.44 8.58
C LEU A 104 -0.61 7.92 7.14
N LEU A 105 0.29 7.00 6.76
CA LEU A 105 0.31 6.28 5.49
C LEU A 105 0.08 4.80 5.76
N VAL A 106 -0.90 4.21 5.10
CA VAL A 106 -1.28 2.81 5.35
C VAL A 106 -1.37 2.08 4.03
N THR A 107 -0.78 0.89 3.95
CA THR A 107 -1.01 0.00 2.81
C THR A 107 -1.80 -1.23 3.24
N GLY A 108 -2.46 -1.82 2.25
CA GLY A 108 -3.10 -3.12 2.42
C GLY A 108 -3.42 -3.79 1.11
N SER A 109 -3.63 -5.10 1.17
CA SER A 109 -4.16 -5.85 0.04
C SER A 109 -5.61 -5.41 -0.23
N SER A 110 -6.09 -5.60 -1.47
CA SER A 110 -7.45 -5.27 -1.92
C SER A 110 -8.53 -6.17 -1.30
N SER A 111 -8.24 -6.84 -0.20
CA SER A 111 -9.18 -7.74 0.45
C SER A 111 -10.36 -6.96 1.05
N PHE A 112 -11.53 -7.52 0.88
CA PHE A 112 -12.79 -7.07 1.49
C PHE A 112 -12.65 -6.84 3.01
N GLU A 113 -11.77 -7.60 3.65
CA GLU A 113 -11.47 -7.53 5.08
C GLU A 113 -10.92 -6.17 5.50
N LEU A 114 -9.95 -5.60 4.76
CA LEU A 114 -9.40 -4.30 5.13
C LEU A 114 -10.44 -3.20 4.97
N GLN A 115 -11.22 -3.22 3.89
CA GLN A 115 -12.27 -2.21 3.69
C GLN A 115 -13.31 -2.23 4.80
N ASN A 116 -13.76 -3.43 5.21
CA ASN A 116 -14.72 -3.57 6.31
C ASN A 116 -14.14 -3.07 7.65
N LYS A 117 -12.86 -3.37 7.93
CA LYS A 117 -12.17 -2.90 9.14
C LYS A 117 -11.97 -1.38 9.17
N LEU A 118 -11.89 -0.71 8.02
CA LEU A 118 -11.59 0.72 7.92
C LEU A 118 -12.81 1.62 7.73
N ASN A 119 -13.90 1.10 7.19
CA ASN A 119 -15.02 1.95 6.76
C ASN A 119 -15.67 2.70 7.91
N GLU A 120 -16.10 2.02 8.95
CA GLU A 120 -16.77 2.67 10.07
C GLU A 120 -15.81 3.55 10.91
N PRO A 121 -14.64 3.05 11.40
CA PRO A 121 -13.78 3.83 12.26
C PRO A 121 -13.17 5.07 11.59
N LEU A 122 -12.90 5.02 10.27
CA LEU A 122 -12.19 6.08 9.53
C LEU A 122 -13.11 6.93 8.63
N THR A 123 -14.41 6.88 8.83
CA THR A 123 -15.34 7.75 8.09
C THR A 123 -14.96 9.23 8.27
N GLY A 124 -14.73 9.93 7.16
CA GLY A 124 -14.31 11.33 7.15
C GLY A 124 -12.82 11.59 7.49
N ARG A 125 -12.06 10.56 7.93
CA ARG A 125 -10.68 10.65 8.43
C ARG A 125 -9.64 10.09 7.47
N LYS A 126 -10.04 9.60 6.30
CA LYS A 126 -9.12 9.00 5.32
C LYS A 126 -9.29 9.57 3.92
N PHE A 127 -8.20 9.54 3.17
CA PHE A 127 -8.19 9.47 1.71
C PHE A 127 -7.84 8.05 1.31
N GLU A 128 -8.65 7.42 0.48
CA GLU A 128 -8.45 6.05 0.03
C GLU A 128 -8.16 6.03 -1.46
N TYR A 129 -7.09 5.36 -1.82
CA TYR A 129 -6.63 5.23 -3.20
C TYR A 129 -6.41 3.76 -3.56
N HIS A 130 -6.74 3.41 -4.79
CA HIS A 130 -6.50 2.10 -5.35
C HIS A 130 -5.33 2.14 -6.32
N LEU A 131 -4.30 1.35 -6.04
CA LEU A 131 -3.16 1.17 -6.93
C LEU A 131 -3.38 -0.06 -7.81
N PHE A 132 -3.50 0.18 -9.10
CA PHE A 132 -3.61 -0.85 -10.12
C PHE A 132 -2.24 -1.18 -10.74
N PRO A 133 -2.10 -2.27 -11.52
CA PRO A 133 -0.94 -2.47 -12.38
C PRO A 133 -0.63 -1.24 -13.23
N VAL A 134 0.57 -1.19 -13.80
CA VAL A 134 1.05 -0.01 -14.53
C VAL A 134 0.13 0.31 -15.70
N SER A 135 -0.34 1.54 -15.78
CA SER A 135 -1.22 2.00 -16.86
C SER A 135 -0.44 2.29 -18.14
N THR A 136 -1.12 2.26 -19.30
CA THR A 136 -0.54 2.67 -20.56
C THR A 136 -0.07 4.13 -20.52
N GLY A 137 -0.78 5.00 -19.78
CA GLY A 137 -0.39 6.41 -19.59
C GLY A 137 0.93 6.58 -18.83
N GLU A 138 1.17 5.75 -17.81
CA GLU A 138 2.45 5.71 -17.06
C GLU A 138 3.58 5.19 -17.94
N LEU A 139 3.32 4.19 -18.77
CA LEU A 139 4.30 3.66 -19.72
C LEU A 139 4.63 4.68 -20.82
N LEU A 140 3.64 5.39 -21.34
CA LEU A 140 3.88 6.45 -22.32
C LEU A 140 4.82 7.54 -21.79
N LYS A 141 4.62 7.95 -20.54
CA LYS A 141 5.53 8.91 -19.88
C LYS A 141 6.93 8.35 -19.65
N SER A 142 7.05 7.06 -19.38
CA SER A 142 8.32 6.41 -19.05
C SER A 142 9.13 5.98 -20.27
N GLN A 143 8.47 5.45 -21.32
CA GLN A 143 9.11 4.76 -22.46
C GLN A 143 8.81 5.42 -23.81
N GLY A 144 7.90 6.38 -23.85
CA GLY A 144 7.41 6.99 -25.07
C GLY A 144 6.53 6.05 -25.91
N LEU A 145 5.99 6.57 -27.02
CA LEU A 145 5.07 5.84 -27.88
C LEU A 145 5.70 4.59 -28.51
N LEU A 146 6.96 4.67 -28.91
CA LEU A 146 7.65 3.56 -29.54
C LEU A 146 7.82 2.39 -28.56
N GLY A 147 8.29 2.65 -27.36
CA GLY A 147 8.45 1.62 -26.31
C GLY A 147 7.12 0.96 -25.95
N VAL A 148 6.04 1.74 -25.85
CA VAL A 148 4.70 1.21 -25.58
C VAL A 148 4.21 0.29 -26.70
N LYS A 149 4.47 0.63 -27.97
CA LYS A 149 4.13 -0.23 -29.11
C LYS A 149 4.96 -1.51 -29.16
N GLN A 150 6.26 -1.43 -28.90
CA GLN A 150 7.16 -2.59 -28.88
C GLN A 150 6.78 -3.61 -27.78
N THR A 151 6.29 -3.14 -26.65
CA THR A 151 5.91 -4.00 -25.51
C THR A 151 4.43 -4.41 -25.51
N LEU A 152 3.65 -3.99 -26.53
CA LEU A 152 2.19 -4.18 -26.53
C LEU A 152 1.79 -5.65 -26.51
N GLU A 153 2.39 -6.48 -27.36
CA GLU A 153 2.07 -7.91 -27.44
C GLU A 153 2.34 -8.62 -26.11
N ASN A 154 3.50 -8.39 -25.52
CA ASN A 154 3.86 -8.93 -24.21
C ASN A 154 2.84 -8.53 -23.13
N ARG A 155 2.42 -7.27 -23.12
CA ARG A 155 1.44 -6.76 -22.13
C ARG A 155 0.04 -7.31 -22.37
N LEU A 156 -0.35 -7.61 -23.59
CA LEU A 156 -1.63 -8.26 -23.90
C LEU A 156 -1.66 -9.70 -23.40
N ILE A 157 -0.52 -10.39 -23.41
CA ILE A 157 -0.40 -11.79 -22.96
C ILE A 157 -0.19 -11.87 -21.44
N TYR A 158 0.73 -11.06 -20.89
CA TYR A 158 1.23 -11.19 -19.51
C TYR A 158 0.77 -10.07 -18.57
N GLY A 159 0.03 -9.08 -19.08
CA GLY A 159 -0.45 -7.96 -18.28
C GLY A 159 0.61 -6.91 -17.99
N SER A 160 0.33 -6.07 -16.98
CA SER A 160 1.12 -4.87 -16.69
C SER A 160 1.54 -4.76 -15.21
N TYR A 161 1.80 -5.89 -14.56
CA TYR A 161 2.44 -5.87 -13.25
C TYR A 161 3.84 -5.26 -13.35
N PRO A 162 4.29 -4.44 -12.37
CA PRO A 162 5.60 -3.78 -12.45
C PRO A 162 6.75 -4.75 -12.71
N ASP A 163 6.75 -5.89 -12.04
CA ASP A 163 7.82 -6.89 -12.17
C ASP A 163 7.81 -7.56 -13.55
N VAL A 164 6.63 -7.88 -14.06
CA VAL A 164 6.45 -8.43 -15.43
C VAL A 164 6.94 -7.45 -16.51
N ILE A 165 6.69 -6.15 -16.34
CA ILE A 165 7.16 -5.14 -17.28
C ILE A 165 8.70 -5.00 -17.23
N ASN A 166 9.28 -5.06 -16.04
CA ASN A 166 10.71 -4.88 -15.86
C ASN A 166 11.52 -6.12 -16.30
N HIS A 167 10.92 -7.31 -16.27
CA HIS A 167 11.55 -8.59 -16.58
C HIS A 167 10.74 -9.38 -17.61
N ALA A 168 10.54 -8.78 -18.78
CA ALA A 168 9.67 -9.32 -19.82
C ALA A 168 10.06 -10.73 -20.32
N ALA A 169 11.34 -11.11 -20.23
CA ALA A 169 11.80 -12.44 -20.56
C ALA A 169 11.28 -13.53 -19.61
N ASP A 170 11.06 -13.18 -18.34
CA ASP A 170 10.65 -14.09 -17.26
C ASP A 170 9.15 -13.95 -16.92
N ALA A 171 8.41 -13.20 -17.74
CA ALA A 171 7.02 -12.81 -17.48
C ALA A 171 6.10 -13.99 -17.12
N LYS A 172 6.24 -15.12 -17.83
CA LYS A 172 5.44 -16.33 -17.59
C LYS A 172 5.71 -16.94 -16.21
N GLU A 173 6.98 -17.04 -15.83
CA GLU A 173 7.40 -17.59 -14.55
C GLU A 173 6.96 -16.67 -13.40
N LEU A 174 7.15 -15.36 -13.55
CA LEU A 174 6.72 -14.36 -12.58
C LEU A 174 5.22 -14.41 -12.33
N LEU A 175 4.41 -14.51 -13.39
CA LEU A 175 2.95 -14.64 -13.24
C LEU A 175 2.54 -15.97 -12.61
N TYR A 176 3.21 -17.07 -12.96
CA TYR A 176 2.96 -18.37 -12.36
C TYR A 176 3.25 -18.33 -10.85
N ASN A 177 4.38 -17.77 -10.44
CA ASN A 177 4.75 -17.60 -9.05
C ASN A 177 3.78 -16.66 -8.31
N LEU A 178 3.36 -15.58 -8.97
CA LEU A 178 2.37 -14.65 -8.44
C LEU A 178 1.03 -15.38 -8.20
N ALA A 179 0.52 -16.09 -9.20
CA ALA A 179 -0.74 -16.83 -9.11
C ALA A 179 -0.71 -17.89 -8.00
N ASN A 180 0.34 -18.71 -7.94
CA ASN A 180 0.49 -19.76 -6.92
C ASN A 180 0.63 -19.18 -5.51
N SER A 181 1.30 -18.06 -5.34
CA SER A 181 1.48 -17.43 -4.02
C SER A 181 0.19 -16.87 -3.44
N TYR A 182 -0.82 -16.57 -4.28
CA TYR A 182 -2.03 -15.86 -3.88
C TYR A 182 -3.28 -16.69 -3.97
N LEU A 183 -3.49 -17.41 -5.09
CA LEU A 183 -4.68 -18.24 -5.27
C LEU A 183 -4.80 -19.28 -4.16
N TYR A 184 -3.70 -19.91 -3.76
CA TYR A 184 -3.73 -20.89 -2.69
C TYR A 184 -3.96 -20.26 -1.31
N LYS A 185 -3.36 -19.12 -0.99
CA LYS A 185 -3.55 -18.47 0.32
C LYS A 185 -4.94 -17.87 0.49
N ASP A 186 -5.46 -17.22 -0.56
CA ASP A 186 -6.77 -16.58 -0.49
C ASP A 186 -7.90 -17.62 -0.55
N LEU A 187 -7.71 -18.73 -1.29
CA LEU A 187 -8.65 -19.86 -1.29
C LEU A 187 -8.69 -20.60 0.04
N LEU A 188 -7.52 -20.89 0.65
CA LEU A 188 -7.44 -21.57 1.94
C LEU A 188 -8.00 -20.71 3.10
N ASN A 189 -7.93 -19.39 3.00
CA ASN A 189 -8.56 -18.49 3.97
C ASN A 189 -10.09 -18.44 3.83
N LEU A 190 -10.65 -18.76 2.66
CA LEU A 190 -12.10 -18.86 2.44
C LEU A 190 -12.68 -20.19 2.94
N GLU A 191 -11.87 -21.25 3.06
CA GLU A 191 -12.31 -22.56 3.58
C GLU A 191 -12.31 -22.65 5.11
N SER A 192 -11.88 -21.62 5.81
CA SER A 192 -11.85 -21.54 7.28
C SER A 192 -13.03 -20.79 7.88
N VAL A 193 -14.18 -20.76 7.18
CA VAL A 193 -15.48 -20.28 7.68
C VAL A 193 -16.38 -21.44 8.00
#